data_9a588852913ac240f05f0ed4181b3319
#
_entry.id   9a588852913ac240f05f0ed4181b3319
#
_cell.length_a   1.000
_cell.length_b   1.000
_cell.length_c   1.000
_cell.angle_alpha   90.00
_cell.angle_beta   90.00
_cell.angle_gamma   90.00
#
_symmetry.space_group_name_H-M   'P 1'
#
loop_
_entity.id
_entity.type
_entity.pdbx_description
1 polymer ?
#
loop_
_entity_poly.entity_id
_entity_poly.type
_entity_poly.pdbx_seq_one_letter_code
_entity_poly.pdbx_strand_id
1 'polypeptide(L)'
;DKFDKVQRKENLIDKYESRLGDYLMKLTKHEMNSAQTKQASLYLHTINDFERIGDHASYIAYMSSEMHDNHTNFSQEAWDELNVVMEAVREEINLTCRAFLNDDKEMAQRVAPLGMIITSLCNELKMHHVERLSNGNCGLEEGTVYTDILNSFNRIAAHCASAMVALLKSGDENPDMHIHDSKIYPSDSVEYYTYFKEYRQKYEIVKNEEH
;
A
#
# COMPACT_ATOMS: atom_id res chain seq x y z
N ASP A 1 10.30 22.61 5.56
CA ASP A 1 9.87 21.53 6.42
C ASP A 1 9.68 20.23 5.62
N LYS A 2 9.84 19.06 6.28
CA LYS A 2 9.65 17.74 5.62
C LYS A 2 8.19 17.53 5.24
N PHE A 3 7.27 17.94 6.09
CA PHE A 3 5.83 17.88 5.84
C PHE A 3 5.43 18.69 4.60
N ASP A 4 5.87 19.94 4.46
CA ASP A 4 5.59 20.77 3.28
C ASP A 4 6.09 20.13 1.98
N LYS A 5 7.18 19.36 2.05
CA LYS A 5 7.69 18.63 0.89
C LYS A 5 6.79 17.48 0.48
N VAL A 6 6.22 16.75 1.45
CA VAL A 6 5.25 15.67 1.20
C VAL A 6 3.98 16.27 0.60
N GLN A 7 3.43 17.33 1.21
CA GLN A 7 2.23 18.00 0.75
C GLN A 7 2.35 18.53 -0.69
N ARG A 8 3.52 19.10 -1.06
CA ARG A 8 3.76 19.53 -2.44
C ARG A 8 3.79 18.38 -3.44
N LYS A 9 4.26 17.21 -3.02
CA LYS A 9 4.28 16.00 -3.88
C LYS A 9 2.88 15.42 -4.05
N GLU A 10 2.10 15.37 -2.98
CA GLU A 10 0.71 14.93 -3.02
C GLU A 10 -0.12 15.84 -3.95
N ASN A 11 -0.10 17.15 -3.76
CA ASN A 11 -0.74 18.11 -4.68
C ASN A 11 -0.31 17.94 -6.16
N LEU A 12 0.92 17.45 -6.40
CA LEU A 12 1.39 17.16 -7.74
C LEU A 12 0.77 15.86 -8.29
N ILE A 13 0.63 14.84 -7.44
CA ILE A 13 -0.04 13.58 -7.78
C ILE A 13 -1.49 13.84 -8.16
N ASP A 14 -2.25 14.58 -7.33
CA ASP A 14 -3.65 14.96 -7.60
C ASP A 14 -3.82 15.69 -8.93
N LYS A 15 -2.90 16.62 -9.21
CA LYS A 15 -2.91 17.36 -10.46
C LYS A 15 -2.68 16.46 -11.66
N TYR A 16 -1.81 15.46 -11.54
CA TYR A 16 -1.59 14.48 -12.60
C TYR A 16 -2.77 13.52 -12.73
N GLU A 17 -3.32 13.02 -11.62
CA GLU A 17 -4.52 12.19 -11.61
C GLU A 17 -5.64 12.86 -12.40
N SER A 18 -6.05 14.07 -12.01
CA SER A 18 -7.11 14.83 -12.65
C SER A 18 -6.85 15.06 -14.14
N ARG A 19 -5.64 15.48 -14.53
CA ARG A 19 -5.31 15.75 -15.94
C ARG A 19 -5.23 14.50 -16.79
N LEU A 20 -4.69 13.42 -16.25
CA LEU A 20 -4.61 12.14 -16.96
C LEU A 20 -6.00 11.51 -17.10
N GLY A 21 -6.83 11.59 -16.06
CA GLY A 21 -8.22 11.15 -16.11
C GLY A 21 -9.01 11.87 -17.19
N ASP A 22 -8.94 13.21 -17.22
CA ASP A 22 -9.58 14.03 -18.27
C ASP A 22 -9.08 13.68 -19.67
N TYR A 23 -7.78 13.46 -19.83
CA TYR A 23 -7.18 13.10 -21.11
C TYR A 23 -7.64 11.72 -21.58
N LEU A 24 -7.59 10.73 -20.71
CA LEU A 24 -8.04 9.37 -21.01
C LEU A 24 -9.54 9.32 -21.32
N MET A 25 -10.36 10.05 -20.58
CA MET A 25 -11.80 10.18 -20.87
C MET A 25 -12.08 10.85 -22.20
N LYS A 26 -11.23 11.75 -22.68
CA LYS A 26 -11.34 12.32 -24.04
C LYS A 26 -10.93 11.29 -25.10
N LEU A 27 -9.87 10.51 -24.84
CA LEU A 27 -9.42 9.45 -25.74
C LEU A 27 -10.50 8.39 -25.98
N THR A 28 -11.24 7.98 -24.94
CA THR A 28 -12.30 6.97 -25.07
C THR A 28 -13.48 7.41 -25.95
N LYS A 29 -13.58 8.70 -26.28
CA LYS A 29 -14.60 9.21 -27.24
C LYS A 29 -14.21 9.04 -28.72
N HIS A 30 -12.96 8.65 -28.98
CA HIS A 30 -12.48 8.35 -30.34
C HIS A 30 -12.48 6.85 -30.59
N GLU A 31 -12.48 6.48 -31.88
CA GLU A 31 -12.34 5.07 -32.25
C GLU A 31 -10.98 4.54 -31.77
N MET A 32 -11.04 3.50 -30.96
CA MET A 32 -9.86 2.84 -30.38
C MET A 32 -9.88 1.37 -30.76
N ASN A 33 -8.73 0.83 -31.09
CA ASN A 33 -8.60 -0.62 -31.23
C ASN A 33 -8.60 -1.32 -29.85
N SER A 34 -8.75 -2.65 -29.83
CA SER A 34 -8.84 -3.43 -28.61
C SER A 34 -7.63 -3.22 -27.67
N ALA A 35 -6.41 -3.14 -28.20
CA ALA A 35 -5.21 -2.92 -27.40
C ALA A 35 -5.21 -1.53 -26.74
N GLN A 36 -5.59 -0.49 -27.49
CA GLN A 36 -5.70 0.88 -26.97
C GLN A 36 -6.79 0.98 -25.90
N THR A 37 -7.92 0.29 -26.07
CA THR A 37 -9.01 0.26 -25.08
C THR A 37 -8.53 -0.40 -23.77
N LYS A 38 -7.83 -1.54 -23.86
CA LYS A 38 -7.23 -2.21 -22.69
C LYS A 38 -6.24 -1.31 -21.96
N GLN A 39 -5.36 -0.64 -22.71
CA GLN A 39 -4.36 0.26 -22.12
C GLN A 39 -5.00 1.46 -21.43
N ALA A 40 -6.00 2.08 -22.05
CA ALA A 40 -6.75 3.19 -21.45
C ALA A 40 -7.49 2.76 -20.18
N SER A 41 -8.10 1.56 -20.20
CA SER A 41 -8.76 0.98 -19.02
C SER A 41 -7.77 0.74 -17.89
N LEU A 42 -6.60 0.14 -18.18
CA LEU A 42 -5.53 -0.04 -17.19
C LEU A 42 -5.15 1.29 -16.52
N TYR A 43 -4.88 2.31 -17.32
CA TYR A 43 -4.48 3.61 -16.76
C TYR A 43 -5.59 4.26 -15.94
N LEU A 44 -6.85 4.22 -16.41
CA LEU A 44 -7.98 4.76 -15.65
C LEU A 44 -8.19 4.09 -14.30
N HIS A 45 -7.94 2.78 -14.20
CA HIS A 45 -8.00 2.07 -12.92
C HIS A 45 -6.83 2.44 -12.01
N THR A 46 -5.63 2.51 -12.54
CA THR A 46 -4.41 2.63 -11.72
C THR A 46 -4.09 4.05 -11.28
N ILE A 47 -4.50 5.10 -12.03
CA ILE A 47 -4.21 6.48 -11.61
C ILE A 47 -4.84 6.83 -10.27
N ASN A 48 -6.07 6.37 -10.02
CA ASN A 48 -6.74 6.56 -8.73
C ASN A 48 -6.04 5.77 -7.59
N ASP A 49 -5.56 4.56 -7.86
CA ASP A 49 -4.81 3.79 -6.84
C ASP A 49 -3.51 4.50 -6.45
N PHE A 50 -2.77 5.07 -7.42
CA PHE A 50 -1.55 5.83 -7.13
C PHE A 50 -1.83 7.14 -6.38
N GLU A 51 -2.93 7.83 -6.68
CA GLU A 51 -3.38 9.00 -5.92
C GLU A 51 -3.68 8.60 -4.48
N ARG A 52 -4.46 7.54 -4.25
CA ARG A 52 -4.79 7.05 -2.90
C ARG A 52 -3.57 6.64 -2.09
N ILE A 53 -2.55 6.06 -2.71
CA ILE A 53 -1.26 5.80 -2.05
C ILE A 53 -0.62 7.12 -1.58
N GLY A 54 -0.66 8.15 -2.42
CA GLY A 54 -0.19 9.50 -2.10
C GLY A 54 -0.94 10.13 -0.94
N ASP A 55 -2.27 10.07 -0.96
CA ASP A 55 -3.16 10.55 0.11
C ASP A 55 -2.79 9.94 1.47
N HIS A 56 -2.70 8.61 1.53
CA HIS A 56 -2.35 7.93 2.78
C HIS A 56 -0.94 8.25 3.25
N ALA A 57 0.03 8.42 2.34
CA ALA A 57 1.37 8.85 2.69
C ALA A 57 1.39 10.28 3.24
N SER A 58 0.60 11.18 2.66
CA SER A 58 0.41 12.56 3.14
C SER A 58 -0.27 12.60 4.52
N TYR A 59 -1.28 11.76 4.72
CA TYR A 59 -1.96 11.62 6.02
C TYR A 59 -1.00 11.14 7.13
N ILE A 60 -0.17 10.12 6.85
CA ILE A 60 0.85 9.66 7.81
C ILE A 60 1.84 10.81 8.16
N ALA A 61 2.26 11.59 7.17
CA ALA A 61 3.14 12.73 7.39
C ALA A 61 2.46 13.83 8.23
N TYR A 62 1.17 14.07 8.02
CA TYR A 62 0.36 14.97 8.83
C TYR A 62 0.30 14.51 10.29
N MET A 63 -0.03 13.24 10.55
CA MET A 63 -0.08 12.69 11.91
C MET A 63 1.28 12.79 12.62
N SER A 64 2.37 12.56 11.87
CA SER A 64 3.74 12.72 12.42
C SER A 64 4.06 14.18 12.78
N SER A 65 3.54 15.15 12.01
CA SER A 65 3.70 16.59 12.33
C SER A 65 2.90 16.98 13.58
N GLU A 66 1.64 16.54 13.67
CA GLU A 66 0.78 16.76 14.84
C GLU A 66 1.43 16.21 16.12
N MET A 67 1.96 14.96 16.08
CA MET A 67 2.66 14.38 17.22
C MET A 67 3.88 15.21 17.63
N HIS A 68 4.64 15.73 16.66
CA HIS A 68 5.80 16.56 16.93
C HIS A 68 5.39 17.89 17.62
N ASP A 69 4.33 18.52 17.13
CA ASP A 69 3.85 19.81 17.63
C ASP A 69 3.22 19.66 19.04
N ASN A 70 2.56 18.53 19.30
CA ASN A 70 1.98 18.19 20.60
C ASN A 70 2.99 17.60 21.59
N HIS A 71 4.26 17.41 21.18
CA HIS A 71 5.31 16.78 22.00
C HIS A 71 4.95 15.35 22.48
N THR A 72 4.14 14.64 21.70
CA THR A 72 3.79 13.23 21.95
C THR A 72 4.72 12.30 21.18
N ASN A 73 5.01 11.14 21.74
CA ASN A 73 5.88 10.14 21.11
C ASN A 73 5.39 8.74 21.42
N PHE A 74 5.64 7.81 20.52
CA PHE A 74 5.49 6.40 20.78
C PHE A 74 6.62 5.87 21.70
N SER A 75 6.35 4.78 22.41
CA SER A 75 7.40 4.02 23.09
C SER A 75 8.43 3.50 22.09
N GLN A 76 9.65 3.19 22.57
CA GLN A 76 10.69 2.61 21.70
C GLN A 76 10.21 1.31 21.05
N GLU A 77 9.55 0.44 21.82
CA GLU A 77 8.94 -0.79 21.33
C GLU A 77 7.96 -0.53 20.15
N ALA A 78 7.04 0.43 20.33
CA ALA A 78 6.08 0.78 19.27
C ALA A 78 6.78 1.36 18.02
N TRP A 79 7.87 2.11 18.19
CA TRP A 79 8.69 2.59 17.06
C TRP A 79 9.40 1.46 16.34
N ASP A 80 9.96 0.50 17.05
CA ASP A 80 10.67 -0.65 16.48
C ASP A 80 9.70 -1.51 15.65
N GLU A 81 8.51 -1.77 16.18
CA GLU A 81 7.41 -2.44 15.48
C GLU A 81 6.97 -1.69 14.21
N LEU A 82 6.71 -0.37 14.32
CA LEU A 82 6.32 0.45 13.16
C LEU A 82 7.39 0.47 12.08
N ASN A 83 8.68 0.47 12.44
CA ASN A 83 9.77 0.45 11.48
C ASN A 83 9.75 -0.81 10.61
N VAL A 84 9.43 -1.98 11.19
CA VAL A 84 9.31 -3.24 10.42
C VAL A 84 8.22 -3.11 9.35
N VAL A 85 7.03 -2.61 9.73
CA VAL A 85 5.92 -2.45 8.78
C VAL A 85 6.24 -1.37 7.75
N MET A 86 6.86 -0.25 8.14
CA MET A 86 7.26 0.81 7.20
C MET A 86 8.22 0.31 6.13
N GLU A 87 9.18 -0.53 6.48
CA GLU A 87 10.09 -1.13 5.50
C GLU A 87 9.35 -2.07 4.54
N ALA A 88 8.39 -2.87 5.04
CA ALA A 88 7.57 -3.74 4.20
C ALA A 88 6.69 -2.91 3.23
N VAL A 89 6.03 -1.86 3.69
CA VAL A 89 5.22 -0.95 2.86
C VAL A 89 6.10 -0.23 1.83
N ARG A 90 7.28 0.21 2.21
CA ARG A 90 8.24 0.85 1.30
C ARG A 90 8.67 -0.11 0.18
N GLU A 91 8.94 -1.37 0.51
CA GLU A 91 9.25 -2.39 -0.50
C GLU A 91 8.08 -2.62 -1.43
N GLU A 92 6.85 -2.73 -0.90
CA GLU A 92 5.64 -2.95 -1.70
C GLU A 92 5.38 -1.81 -2.69
N ILE A 93 5.47 -0.55 -2.25
CA ILE A 93 5.35 0.62 -3.14
C ILE A 93 6.42 0.58 -4.24
N ASN A 94 7.67 0.25 -3.89
CA ASN A 94 8.75 0.16 -4.87
C ASN A 94 8.52 -0.95 -5.90
N LEU A 95 8.06 -2.13 -5.46
CA LEU A 95 7.69 -3.23 -6.35
C LEU A 95 6.56 -2.81 -7.29
N THR A 96 5.49 -2.22 -6.74
CA THR A 96 4.32 -1.73 -7.49
C THR A 96 4.73 -0.72 -8.56
N CYS A 97 5.49 0.31 -8.19
CA CYS A 97 5.95 1.33 -9.14
C CYS A 97 6.84 0.74 -10.23
N ARG A 98 7.77 -0.13 -9.89
CA ARG A 98 8.69 -0.74 -10.87
C ARG A 98 7.97 -1.72 -11.79
N ALA A 99 7.07 -2.55 -11.25
CA ALA A 99 6.27 -3.47 -12.05
C ALA A 99 5.41 -2.70 -13.05
N PHE A 100 4.76 -1.63 -12.61
CA PHE A 100 3.92 -0.79 -13.46
C PHE A 100 4.73 -0.08 -14.56
N LEU A 101 5.86 0.54 -14.22
CA LEU A 101 6.69 1.28 -15.16
C LEU A 101 7.33 0.39 -16.25
N ASN A 102 7.63 -0.87 -15.92
CA ASN A 102 8.29 -1.81 -16.82
C ASN A 102 7.36 -2.85 -17.45
N ASP A 103 6.05 -2.79 -17.17
CA ASP A 103 5.07 -3.85 -17.53
C ASP A 103 5.53 -5.25 -17.07
N ASP A 104 6.16 -5.30 -15.88
CA ASP A 104 6.76 -6.51 -15.33
C ASP A 104 5.75 -7.30 -14.49
N LYS A 105 5.15 -8.30 -15.12
CA LYS A 105 4.11 -9.15 -14.50
C LYS A 105 4.66 -10.10 -13.45
N GLU A 106 5.89 -10.56 -13.59
CA GLU A 106 6.53 -11.41 -12.58
C GLU A 106 6.74 -10.61 -11.28
N MET A 107 7.24 -9.38 -11.40
CA MET A 107 7.36 -8.48 -10.25
C MET A 107 6.00 -8.13 -9.65
N ALA A 108 4.96 -7.93 -10.47
CA ALA A 108 3.60 -7.65 -10.01
C ALA A 108 3.02 -8.78 -9.14
N GLN A 109 3.34 -10.04 -9.44
CA GLN A 109 2.90 -11.19 -8.65
C GLN A 109 3.46 -11.23 -7.23
N ARG A 110 4.55 -10.52 -6.95
CA ARG A 110 5.16 -10.45 -5.62
C ARG A 110 4.45 -9.48 -4.68
N VAL A 111 3.64 -8.57 -5.21
CA VAL A 111 2.99 -7.50 -4.42
C VAL A 111 1.91 -8.08 -3.50
N ALA A 112 1.02 -8.93 -4.00
CA ALA A 112 -0.07 -9.47 -3.19
C ALA A 112 0.40 -10.31 -1.98
N PRO A 113 1.41 -11.21 -2.08
CA PRO A 113 1.97 -11.90 -0.92
C PRO A 113 2.56 -10.93 0.13
N LEU A 114 3.23 -9.85 -0.31
CA LEU A 114 3.76 -8.85 0.60
C LEU A 114 2.66 -8.03 1.27
N GLY A 115 1.59 -7.66 0.55
CA GLY A 115 0.42 -6.98 1.11
C GLY A 115 -0.28 -7.80 2.19
N MET A 116 -0.34 -9.13 2.03
CA MET A 116 -0.86 -10.03 3.07
C MET A 116 0.02 -10.03 4.33
N ILE A 117 1.34 -9.97 4.18
CA ILE A 117 2.26 -9.84 5.33
C ILE A 117 2.06 -8.51 6.03
N ILE A 118 1.95 -7.38 5.29
CA ILE A 118 1.67 -6.05 5.86
C ILE A 118 0.37 -6.08 6.65
N THR A 119 -0.69 -6.68 6.10
CA THR A 119 -1.98 -6.82 6.78
C THR A 119 -1.85 -7.63 8.08
N SER A 120 -1.12 -8.74 8.05
CA SER A 120 -0.88 -9.57 9.23
C SER A 120 -0.11 -8.80 10.32
N LEU A 121 0.96 -8.11 9.94
CA LEU A 121 1.76 -7.27 10.83
C LEU A 121 0.90 -6.16 11.45
N CYS A 122 0.15 -5.41 10.65
CA CYS A 122 -0.72 -4.36 11.17
C CYS A 122 -1.74 -4.88 12.20
N ASN A 123 -2.29 -6.09 11.99
CA ASN A 123 -3.21 -6.70 12.95
C ASN A 123 -2.49 -7.13 14.22
N GLU A 124 -1.30 -7.69 14.12
CA GLU A 124 -0.46 -8.06 15.27
C GLU A 124 -0.10 -6.83 16.11
N LEU A 125 0.35 -5.75 15.45
CA LEU A 125 0.70 -4.50 16.12
C LEU A 125 -0.49 -3.83 16.82
N LYS A 126 -1.69 -3.93 16.26
CA LYS A 126 -2.92 -3.48 16.94
C LYS A 126 -3.17 -4.25 18.23
N MET A 127 -2.90 -5.55 18.25
CA MET A 127 -3.02 -6.36 19.48
C MET A 127 -1.97 -5.96 20.52
N HIS A 128 -0.70 -5.78 20.12
CA HIS A 128 0.35 -5.28 21.01
C HIS A 128 0.01 -3.90 21.57
N HIS A 129 -0.58 -3.02 20.74
CA HIS A 129 -1.05 -1.72 21.23
C HIS A 129 -2.14 -1.85 22.29
N VAL A 130 -3.13 -2.74 22.12
CA VAL A 130 -4.18 -3.00 23.11
C VAL A 130 -3.56 -3.51 24.43
N GLU A 131 -2.54 -4.36 24.38
CA GLU A 131 -1.79 -4.83 25.56
C GLU A 131 -1.09 -3.65 26.25
N ARG A 132 -0.37 -2.79 25.53
CA ARG A 132 0.29 -1.58 26.08
C ARG A 132 -0.71 -0.62 26.73
N LEU A 133 -1.86 -0.43 26.10
CA LEU A 133 -2.93 0.42 26.64
C LEU A 133 -3.49 -0.16 27.96
N SER A 134 -3.74 -1.48 27.99
CA SER A 134 -4.29 -2.18 29.18
C SER A 134 -3.31 -2.14 30.36
N ASN A 135 -2.01 -2.14 30.08
CA ASN A 135 -0.95 -2.06 31.08
C ASN A 135 -0.61 -0.62 31.50
N GLY A 136 -1.29 0.39 30.93
CA GLY A 136 -1.03 1.81 31.23
C GLY A 136 0.30 2.34 30.61
N ASN A 137 0.90 1.61 29.69
CA ASN A 137 2.17 1.95 29.02
C ASN A 137 1.98 2.82 27.76
N CYS A 138 0.75 3.21 27.44
CA CYS A 138 0.42 4.04 26.29
C CYS A 138 -0.77 4.94 26.64
N GLY A 139 -0.74 6.19 26.18
CA GLY A 139 -1.87 7.10 26.26
C GLY A 139 -2.92 6.81 25.18
N LEU A 140 -4.14 7.30 25.41
CA LEU A 140 -5.24 7.10 24.47
C LEU A 140 -5.00 7.86 23.15
N GLU A 141 -4.41 9.04 23.24
CA GLU A 141 -4.13 9.91 22.08
C GLU A 141 -3.08 9.27 21.16
N GLU A 142 -1.94 8.86 21.73
CA GLU A 142 -0.87 8.16 20.99
C GLU A 142 -1.39 6.87 20.37
N GLY A 143 -2.25 6.15 21.09
CA GLY A 143 -2.85 4.92 20.60
C GLY A 143 -3.78 5.11 19.41
N THR A 144 -4.52 6.22 19.37
CA THR A 144 -5.34 6.58 18.22
C THR A 144 -4.48 6.83 17.00
N VAL A 145 -3.44 7.66 17.14
CA VAL A 145 -2.48 7.95 16.05
C VAL A 145 -1.80 6.68 15.56
N TYR A 146 -1.35 5.81 16.48
CA TYR A 146 -0.73 4.54 16.12
C TYR A 146 -1.66 3.67 15.25
N THR A 147 -2.91 3.55 15.66
CA THR A 147 -3.92 2.77 14.94
C THR A 147 -4.22 3.37 13.56
N ASP A 148 -4.27 4.69 13.43
CA ASP A 148 -4.52 5.39 12.17
C ASP A 148 -3.36 5.23 11.18
N ILE A 149 -2.12 5.23 11.67
CA ILE A 149 -0.94 4.92 10.84
C ILE A 149 -1.02 3.48 10.32
N LEU A 150 -1.34 2.50 11.17
CA LEU A 150 -1.50 1.10 10.75
C LEU A 150 -2.64 0.91 9.75
N ASN A 151 -3.76 1.64 9.93
CA ASN A 151 -4.84 1.64 8.96
C ASN A 151 -4.40 2.21 7.61
N SER A 152 -3.61 3.29 7.62
CA SER A 152 -3.06 3.88 6.39
C SER A 152 -2.10 2.93 5.68
N PHE A 153 -1.26 2.18 6.38
CA PHE A 153 -0.42 1.14 5.79
C PHE A 153 -1.25 0.05 5.11
N ASN A 154 -2.30 -0.43 5.76
CA ASN A 154 -3.21 -1.41 5.16
C ASN A 154 -3.90 -0.87 3.88
N ARG A 155 -4.27 0.41 3.86
CA ARG A 155 -4.87 1.03 2.68
C ARG A 155 -3.87 1.18 1.54
N ILE A 156 -2.64 1.57 1.82
CA ILE A 156 -1.56 1.61 0.83
C ILE A 156 -1.36 0.22 0.21
N ALA A 157 -1.26 -0.83 1.03
CA ALA A 157 -1.10 -2.19 0.54
C ALA A 157 -2.28 -2.64 -0.35
N ALA A 158 -3.51 -2.31 0.04
CA ALA A 158 -4.69 -2.61 -0.77
C ALA A 158 -4.67 -1.92 -2.14
N HIS A 159 -4.23 -0.65 -2.21
CA HIS A 159 -4.12 0.09 -3.47
C HIS A 159 -2.97 -0.41 -4.33
N CYS A 160 -1.84 -0.79 -3.74
CA CYS A 160 -0.74 -1.46 -4.45
C CYS A 160 -1.22 -2.77 -5.11
N ALA A 161 -1.93 -3.61 -4.35
CA ALA A 161 -2.49 -4.85 -4.86
C ALA A 161 -3.53 -4.60 -5.98
N SER A 162 -4.42 -3.61 -5.84
CA SER A 162 -5.40 -3.22 -6.85
C SER A 162 -4.74 -2.82 -8.17
N ALA A 163 -3.73 -1.96 -8.13
CA ALA A 163 -2.97 -1.54 -9.30
C ALA A 163 -2.29 -2.73 -10.01
N MET A 164 -1.76 -3.70 -9.25
CA MET A 164 -1.12 -4.88 -9.81
C MET A 164 -2.11 -5.88 -10.40
N VAL A 165 -3.28 -6.04 -9.79
CA VAL A 165 -4.39 -6.80 -10.39
C VAL A 165 -4.76 -6.22 -11.77
N ALA A 166 -4.89 -4.91 -11.88
CA ALA A 166 -5.18 -4.25 -13.16
C ALA A 166 -4.08 -4.50 -14.20
N LEU A 167 -2.81 -4.42 -13.78
CA LEU A 167 -1.65 -4.70 -14.65
C LEU A 167 -1.65 -6.16 -15.15
N LEU A 168 -1.90 -7.12 -14.27
CA LEU A 168 -1.94 -8.54 -14.64
C LEU A 168 -3.08 -8.85 -15.61
N LYS A 169 -4.27 -8.26 -15.37
CA LYS A 169 -5.45 -8.40 -16.26
C LYS A 169 -5.24 -7.80 -17.65
N SER A 170 -4.42 -6.77 -17.79
CA SER A 170 -4.21 -6.09 -19.07
C SER A 170 -3.61 -6.99 -20.16
N GLY A 171 -2.97 -8.10 -19.77
CA GLY A 171 -2.36 -9.07 -20.67
C GLY A 171 -3.27 -10.21 -21.15
N ASP A 172 -4.44 -10.39 -20.55
CA ASP A 172 -5.33 -11.49 -20.91
C ASP A 172 -6.10 -11.19 -22.20
N GLU A 173 -6.16 -12.18 -23.12
CA GLU A 173 -6.92 -12.04 -24.39
C GLU A 173 -8.43 -12.01 -24.17
N ASN A 174 -8.95 -12.51 -23.05
CA ASN A 174 -10.36 -12.50 -22.68
C ASN A 174 -10.56 -11.84 -21.31
N PRO A 175 -10.72 -10.52 -21.23
CA PRO A 175 -11.03 -9.84 -19.99
C PRO A 175 -12.53 -9.95 -19.69
N ASP A 176 -13.02 -11.12 -19.29
CA ASP A 176 -14.28 -11.18 -18.55
C ASP A 176 -14.10 -10.40 -17.25
N MET A 177 -14.72 -9.23 -17.18
CA MET A 177 -14.62 -8.27 -16.06
C MET A 177 -15.11 -8.83 -14.71
N HIS A 178 -15.51 -10.09 -14.66
CA HIS A 178 -16.01 -10.81 -13.48
C HIS A 178 -15.16 -12.00 -13.05
N ILE A 179 -13.91 -12.14 -13.55
CA ILE A 179 -13.02 -13.17 -13.01
C ILE A 179 -12.65 -12.75 -11.59
N HIS A 180 -13.14 -13.53 -10.62
CA HIS A 180 -12.78 -13.41 -9.21
C HIS A 180 -11.26 -13.28 -9.05
N ASP A 181 -10.82 -12.38 -8.19
CA ASP A 181 -9.39 -12.10 -7.86
C ASP A 181 -8.58 -13.37 -7.54
N SER A 182 -9.24 -14.44 -7.09
CA SER A 182 -8.66 -15.76 -6.84
C SER A 182 -8.03 -16.48 -8.04
N LYS A 183 -8.34 -16.05 -9.31
CA LYS A 183 -7.68 -16.61 -10.50
C LYS A 183 -6.44 -15.84 -10.93
N ILE A 184 -6.31 -14.58 -10.52
CA ILE A 184 -5.20 -13.70 -10.89
C ILE A 184 -4.04 -13.88 -9.91
N TYR A 185 -4.38 -14.04 -8.65
CA TYR A 185 -3.48 -14.50 -7.59
C TYR A 185 -4.04 -15.79 -7.02
N PRO A 186 -3.74 -16.95 -7.65
CA PRO A 186 -4.09 -18.21 -7.02
C PRO A 186 -3.31 -18.28 -5.71
N SER A 187 -4.00 -17.99 -4.60
CA SER A 187 -3.43 -18.15 -3.25
C SER A 187 -2.89 -19.56 -3.01
N ASP A 188 -3.20 -20.47 -3.90
CA ASP A 188 -2.79 -21.86 -3.90
C ASP A 188 -1.59 -22.14 -4.84
N SER A 189 -1.01 -21.09 -5.51
CA SER A 189 0.16 -21.31 -6.36
C SER A 189 1.43 -21.47 -5.53
N VAL A 190 2.35 -22.31 -6.03
CA VAL A 190 3.65 -22.55 -5.38
C VAL A 190 4.46 -21.26 -5.28
N GLU A 191 4.38 -20.40 -6.31
CA GLU A 191 5.05 -19.11 -6.37
C GLU A 191 4.54 -18.16 -5.29
N TYR A 192 3.21 -18.06 -5.12
CA TYR A 192 2.60 -17.23 -4.08
C TYR A 192 3.08 -17.65 -2.69
N TYR A 193 3.05 -18.95 -2.39
CA TYR A 193 3.52 -19.47 -1.11
C TYR A 193 5.01 -19.25 -0.87
N THR A 194 5.81 -19.31 -1.93
CA THR A 194 7.26 -19.06 -1.84
C THR A 194 7.51 -17.62 -1.45
N TYR A 195 6.91 -16.65 -2.16
CA TYR A 195 7.03 -15.22 -1.82
C TYR A 195 6.47 -14.89 -0.44
N PHE A 196 5.32 -15.48 -0.09
CA PHE A 196 4.73 -15.28 1.23
C PHE A 196 5.66 -15.73 2.36
N LYS A 197 6.30 -16.90 2.22
CA LYS A 197 7.28 -17.40 3.21
C LYS A 197 8.51 -16.53 3.31
N GLU A 198 9.06 -16.10 2.16
CA GLU A 198 10.20 -15.18 2.10
C GLU A 198 9.92 -13.88 2.85
N TYR A 199 8.77 -13.25 2.57
CA TYR A 199 8.38 -12.00 3.22
C TYR A 199 8.05 -12.18 4.70
N ARG A 200 7.41 -13.28 5.08
CA ARG A 200 7.14 -13.56 6.49
C ARG A 200 8.44 -13.71 7.29
N GLN A 201 9.44 -14.37 6.75
CA GLN A 201 10.74 -14.49 7.39
C GLN A 201 11.51 -13.18 7.43
N LYS A 202 11.38 -12.35 6.37
CA LYS A 202 12.07 -11.06 6.25
C LYS A 202 11.53 -10.02 7.23
N TYR A 203 10.23 -10.01 7.48
CA TYR A 203 9.50 -9.01 8.26
C TYR A 203 8.92 -9.59 9.55
N GLU A 204 9.66 -10.44 10.23
CA GLU A 204 9.29 -11.00 11.51
C GLU A 204 9.50 -9.95 12.64
N ILE A 205 8.48 -9.78 13.49
CA ILE A 205 8.60 -8.95 14.69
C ILE A 205 9.24 -9.81 15.78
N VAL A 206 10.48 -9.50 16.12
CA VAL A 206 11.18 -10.17 17.22
C VAL A 206 10.72 -9.51 18.53
N LYS A 207 9.95 -10.21 19.35
CA LYS A 207 9.72 -9.77 20.74
C LYS A 207 11.05 -9.84 21.48
N ASN A 208 11.53 -8.69 21.92
CA ASN A 208 12.60 -8.68 22.93
C ASN A 208 12.00 -9.21 24.23
N GLU A 209 12.26 -10.46 24.56
CA GLU A 209 11.97 -10.99 25.90
C GLU A 209 12.82 -10.16 26.86
N GLU A 210 12.19 -9.25 27.60
CA GLU A 210 12.84 -8.60 28.74
C GLU A 210 13.19 -9.68 29.77
N HIS A 211 14.47 -9.78 30.06
CA HIS A 211 15.03 -10.58 31.17
C HIS A 211 14.87 -9.84 32.48
#